data_504126496941770af5367ae2f6c636d3
#
_entry.id   504126496941770af5367ae2f6c636d3
#
_cell.length_a   1.000
_cell.length_b   1.000
_cell.length_c   1.000
_cell.angle_alpha   90.00
_cell.angle_beta   90.00
_cell.angle_gamma   90.00
#
_symmetry.space_group_name_H-M   'P 1'
#
loop_
_entity.id
_entity.type
_entity.pdbx_description
1 polymer ?
#
loop_
_entity_poly.entity_id
_entity_poly.type
_entity_poly.pdbx_seq_one_letter_code
_entity_poly.pdbx_strand_id
1 'polypeptide(L)'
;MSILPGAARPLLHAFAGAFTPPTFKRFFTLMLGAVLTTGRRTITNLLRAVGGLAPGHPSSSHRVFSRRRWSLWTLGHALADFILRRWVPQGSVPLVGDDTVDEHRGAKVYGKGRHRDPVRSTKSYTASRWGHKWVVLAILVHFPFATRPWAWPVLIALDRSPEWDREHARRHQTPARLLRQLTLMLLRWFPHRHFTLAGDGGYGSHEMACFAHRHRQRLTLVSRFCPSANLYEPPPVVVGKRKGGRPRQKGAKLPSPEVTVAQTSRTALNVPWYGGGRRDVEVVSGPGQWYKSGEGLVRVCWVFVHDCTGTHRDDYFFSTDPETTPAAVIEQITGRWSIETTFQEMRPYLGLETTRGWTEATVLRLAPCLFGLFSVVALLYDLLPRRIKARARVDWAGKVETTFSDAIMVVRRWLWVDWVFANHGFGETFSKLSRPFQEALLSALAPSA
;
A
#
# COMPACT_ATOMS: atom_id res chain seq x y z
N MET A 1 -22.13 9.00 18.41
CA MET A 1 -21.80 8.15 17.25
C MET A 1 -22.74 8.33 16.05
N SER A 2 -23.69 9.24 16.08
CA SER A 2 -24.69 9.47 15.01
C SER A 2 -24.19 10.27 13.81
N ILE A 3 -22.93 10.65 13.74
CA ILE A 3 -22.43 11.76 12.91
C ILE A 3 -21.65 11.30 11.67
N LEU A 4 -21.30 10.01 11.58
CA LEU A 4 -20.62 9.52 10.39
C LEU A 4 -21.61 9.17 9.26
N PRO A 5 -21.18 9.27 7.98
CA PRO A 5 -22.01 8.87 6.87
C PRO A 5 -22.56 7.47 7.11
N GLY A 6 -23.85 7.25 6.85
CA GLY A 6 -24.48 5.95 7.06
C GLY A 6 -23.69 4.80 6.42
N ALA A 7 -23.11 5.05 5.25
CA ALA A 7 -22.29 4.10 4.53
C ALA A 7 -20.94 3.75 5.20
N ALA A 8 -20.41 4.56 6.11
CA ALA A 8 -19.21 4.29 6.88
C ALA A 8 -19.46 3.57 8.21
N ARG A 9 -20.72 3.50 8.68
CA ARG A 9 -21.07 2.84 9.94
C ARG A 9 -20.64 1.37 10.02
N PRO A 10 -20.82 0.53 8.97
CA PRO A 10 -20.37 -0.87 9.02
C PRO A 10 -18.88 -1.02 9.31
N LEU A 11 -18.02 -0.18 8.71
CA LEU A 11 -16.58 -0.19 8.97
C LEU A 11 -16.25 0.18 10.42
N LEU A 12 -16.95 1.17 10.97
CA LEU A 12 -16.76 1.57 12.36
C LEU A 12 -17.18 0.48 13.33
N HIS A 13 -18.30 -0.19 13.08
CA HIS A 13 -18.72 -1.34 13.88
C HIS A 13 -17.69 -2.45 13.83
N ALA A 14 -17.12 -2.75 12.64
CA ALA A 14 -16.08 -3.73 12.49
C ALA A 14 -14.80 -3.35 13.25
N PHE A 15 -14.39 -2.07 13.21
CA PHE A 15 -13.25 -1.57 13.97
C PHE A 15 -13.47 -1.62 15.48
N ALA A 16 -14.71 -1.36 15.95
CA ALA A 16 -15.03 -1.39 17.37
C ALA A 16 -14.73 -2.75 18.02
N GLY A 17 -14.85 -3.84 17.28
CA GLY A 17 -14.51 -5.19 17.74
C GLY A 17 -13.04 -5.39 18.12
N ALA A 18 -12.14 -4.50 17.69
CA ALA A 18 -10.71 -4.56 18.08
C ALA A 18 -10.42 -3.97 19.47
N PHE A 19 -11.38 -3.29 20.11
CA PHE A 19 -11.18 -2.48 21.31
C PHE A 19 -12.23 -2.72 22.37
N THR A 20 -11.92 -2.34 23.60
CA THR A 20 -12.97 -2.06 24.60
C THR A 20 -13.68 -0.74 24.25
N PRO A 21 -14.98 -0.54 24.57
CA PRO A 21 -15.73 0.67 24.20
C PRO A 21 -15.05 1.99 24.60
N PRO A 22 -14.48 2.15 25.82
CA PRO A 22 -13.78 3.38 26.17
C PRO A 22 -12.48 3.61 25.38
N THR A 23 -11.78 2.54 24.99
CA THR A 23 -10.56 2.63 24.17
C THR A 23 -10.92 2.97 22.74
N PHE A 24 -11.98 2.37 22.19
CA PHE A 24 -12.48 2.67 20.85
C PHE A 24 -12.87 4.14 20.71
N LYS A 25 -13.63 4.68 21.68
CA LYS A 25 -14.02 6.09 21.64
C LYS A 25 -12.81 7.02 21.57
N ARG A 26 -11.76 6.75 22.35
CA ARG A 26 -10.51 7.54 22.32
C ARG A 26 -9.72 7.34 21.03
N PHE A 27 -9.56 6.09 20.58
CA PHE A 27 -8.88 5.78 19.32
C PHE A 27 -9.55 6.49 18.16
N PHE A 28 -10.87 6.39 18.06
CA PHE A 28 -11.65 7.02 17.02
C PHE A 28 -11.49 8.55 17.04
N THR A 29 -11.60 9.19 18.20
CA THR A 29 -11.37 10.64 18.35
C THR A 29 -9.96 11.05 17.93
N LEU A 30 -8.93 10.24 18.26
CA LEU A 30 -7.57 10.50 17.84
C LEU A 30 -7.39 10.34 16.31
N MET A 31 -8.05 9.39 15.68
CA MET A 31 -7.99 9.24 14.22
C MET A 31 -8.67 10.41 13.50
N LEU A 32 -9.83 10.88 13.99
CA LEU A 32 -10.44 12.11 13.47
C LEU A 32 -9.53 13.33 13.69
N GLY A 33 -8.92 13.44 14.87
CA GLY A 33 -7.92 14.46 15.13
C GLY A 33 -6.72 14.39 14.17
N ALA A 34 -6.29 13.18 13.78
CA ALA A 34 -5.20 13.02 12.81
C ALA A 34 -5.60 13.48 11.40
N VAL A 35 -6.85 13.31 10.99
CA VAL A 35 -7.37 13.87 9.73
C VAL A 35 -7.45 15.40 9.81
N LEU A 36 -8.01 15.95 10.90
CA LEU A 36 -8.23 17.40 11.07
C LEU A 36 -6.93 18.20 11.28
N THR A 37 -5.90 17.58 11.88
CA THR A 37 -4.61 18.26 12.12
C THR A 37 -3.88 18.49 10.80
N THR A 38 -3.46 19.72 10.53
CA THR A 38 -2.62 20.08 9.37
C THR A 38 -1.13 20.08 9.69
N GLY A 39 -0.76 20.23 10.97
CA GLY A 39 0.62 20.20 11.48
C GLY A 39 1.12 18.82 11.91
N ARG A 40 2.04 18.78 12.89
CA ARG A 40 2.62 17.53 13.41
C ARG A 40 1.59 16.63 14.08
N ARG A 41 1.59 15.32 13.79
CA ARG A 41 0.68 14.31 14.35
C ARG A 41 1.15 13.82 15.73
N THR A 42 1.38 14.74 16.64
CA THR A 42 1.56 14.39 18.07
C THR A 42 0.21 14.25 18.74
N ILE A 43 0.08 13.36 19.73
CA ILE A 43 -1.19 13.16 20.46
C ILE A 43 -1.75 14.49 20.97
N THR A 44 -0.90 15.39 21.46
CA THR A 44 -1.31 16.72 21.93
C THR A 44 -1.95 17.57 20.82
N ASN A 45 -1.38 17.56 19.61
CA ASN A 45 -1.95 18.32 18.49
C ASN A 45 -3.26 17.69 18.00
N LEU A 46 -3.34 16.36 18.00
CA LEU A 46 -4.59 15.66 17.70
C LEU A 46 -5.71 16.08 18.67
N LEU A 47 -5.39 16.13 19.97
CA LEU A 47 -6.33 16.57 21.01
C LEU A 47 -6.72 18.04 20.85
N ARG A 48 -5.78 18.91 20.48
CA ARG A 48 -6.09 20.33 20.18
C ARG A 48 -7.03 20.49 19.00
N ALA A 49 -6.84 19.69 17.94
CA ALA A 49 -7.71 19.75 16.75
C ALA A 49 -9.16 19.33 17.03
N VAL A 50 -9.38 18.43 17.99
CA VAL A 50 -10.74 17.98 18.36
C VAL A 50 -11.32 18.71 19.59
N GLY A 51 -10.51 19.52 20.29
CA GLY A 51 -10.94 20.33 21.43
C GLY A 51 -11.63 19.51 22.53
N GLY A 52 -12.72 20.04 23.07
CA GLY A 52 -13.52 19.42 24.13
C GLY A 52 -14.20 18.09 23.77
N LEU A 53 -14.15 17.65 22.50
CA LEU A 53 -14.70 16.35 22.07
C LEU A 53 -13.83 15.16 22.49
N ALA A 54 -12.59 15.39 22.93
CA ALA A 54 -11.70 14.34 23.41
C ALA A 54 -12.16 13.83 24.79
N PRO A 55 -12.49 12.53 24.96
CA PRO A 55 -13.02 12.03 26.22
C PRO A 55 -11.94 11.86 27.29
N GLY A 56 -12.11 12.51 28.44
CA GLY A 56 -11.33 12.34 29.64
C GLY A 56 -9.93 12.96 29.61
N HIS A 57 -9.06 12.58 30.54
CA HIS A 57 -7.74 13.17 30.70
C HIS A 57 -6.79 12.83 29.53
N PRO A 58 -5.95 13.78 29.03
CA PRO A 58 -5.02 13.58 27.91
C PRO A 58 -4.11 12.37 28.01
N SER A 59 -3.66 12.02 29.24
CA SER A 59 -2.83 10.83 29.47
C SER A 59 -3.52 9.53 29.04
N SER A 60 -4.85 9.47 29.11
CA SER A 60 -5.62 8.30 28.68
C SER A 60 -5.57 8.12 27.15
N SER A 61 -5.47 9.22 26.40
CA SER A 61 -5.27 9.23 24.94
C SER A 61 -3.86 8.76 24.57
N HIS A 62 -2.83 9.20 25.28
CA HIS A 62 -1.47 8.68 25.11
C HIS A 62 -1.39 7.16 25.35
N ARG A 63 -2.12 6.64 26.35
CA ARG A 63 -2.15 5.21 26.68
C ARG A 63 -2.81 4.35 25.59
N VAL A 64 -3.62 4.90 24.69
CA VAL A 64 -4.23 4.14 23.59
C VAL A 64 -3.16 3.42 22.79
N PHE A 65 -2.07 4.10 22.42
CA PHE A 65 -1.01 3.51 21.60
C PHE A 65 0.10 2.84 22.44
N SER A 66 0.35 3.32 23.67
CA SER A 66 1.51 2.87 24.44
C SER A 66 1.21 1.71 25.39
N ARG A 67 -0.03 1.56 25.93
CA ARG A 67 -0.34 0.60 27.00
C ARG A 67 -1.62 -0.21 26.81
N ARG A 68 -2.63 0.31 26.09
CA ARG A 68 -3.91 -0.41 25.92
C ARG A 68 -3.74 -1.64 25.06
N ARG A 69 -4.47 -2.72 25.35
CA ARG A 69 -4.47 -3.95 24.55
C ARG A 69 -5.49 -3.83 23.42
N TRP A 70 -5.04 -3.96 22.20
CA TRP A 70 -5.84 -4.03 21.00
C TRP A 70 -4.98 -4.52 19.83
N SER A 71 -5.61 -4.98 18.74
CA SER A 71 -4.94 -5.68 17.67
C SER A 71 -5.02 -4.89 16.36
N LEU A 72 -3.86 -4.58 15.78
CA LEU A 72 -3.76 -4.05 14.40
C LEU A 72 -4.23 -5.06 13.35
N TRP A 73 -4.07 -6.36 13.62
CA TRP A 73 -4.54 -7.41 12.72
C TRP A 73 -6.06 -7.38 12.56
N THR A 74 -6.79 -7.18 13.66
CA THR A 74 -8.25 -7.03 13.62
C THR A 74 -8.67 -5.80 12.81
N LEU A 75 -7.95 -4.66 12.96
CA LEU A 75 -8.21 -3.46 12.17
C LEU A 75 -7.91 -3.69 10.69
N GLY A 76 -6.74 -4.28 10.37
CA GLY A 76 -6.35 -4.60 9.00
C GLY A 76 -7.32 -5.57 8.32
N HIS A 77 -7.78 -6.61 9.04
CA HIS A 77 -8.80 -7.52 8.54
C HIS A 77 -10.12 -6.80 8.22
N ALA A 78 -10.63 -6.01 9.17
CA ALA A 78 -11.88 -5.28 8.99
C ALA A 78 -11.80 -4.28 7.82
N LEU A 79 -10.66 -3.59 7.66
CA LEU A 79 -10.44 -2.67 6.55
C LEU A 79 -10.38 -3.43 5.22
N ALA A 80 -9.60 -4.51 5.14
CA ALA A 80 -9.48 -5.33 3.94
C ALA A 80 -10.84 -5.94 3.54
N ASP A 81 -11.57 -6.52 4.48
CA ASP A 81 -12.90 -7.10 4.24
C ASP A 81 -13.88 -6.05 3.69
N PHE A 82 -13.90 -4.84 4.28
CA PHE A 82 -14.74 -3.76 3.81
C PHE A 82 -14.40 -3.31 2.39
N ILE A 83 -13.11 -3.19 2.08
CA ILE A 83 -12.62 -2.84 0.74
C ILE A 83 -13.02 -3.92 -0.27
N LEU A 84 -12.75 -5.18 0.04
CA LEU A 84 -13.02 -6.29 -0.87
C LEU A 84 -14.49 -6.43 -1.21
N ARG A 85 -15.38 -6.34 -0.21
CA ARG A 85 -16.82 -6.46 -0.43
C ARG A 85 -17.39 -5.36 -1.29
N ARG A 86 -16.83 -4.16 -1.23
CA ARG A 86 -17.44 -2.99 -1.88
C ARG A 86 -16.78 -2.60 -3.19
N TRP A 87 -15.45 -2.67 -3.30
CA TRP A 87 -14.72 -2.19 -4.48
C TRP A 87 -14.08 -3.29 -5.31
N VAL A 88 -13.86 -4.47 -4.73
CA VAL A 88 -13.33 -5.64 -5.43
C VAL A 88 -14.16 -6.87 -5.09
N PRO A 89 -15.51 -6.87 -5.34
CA PRO A 89 -16.39 -7.96 -4.93
C PRO A 89 -16.11 -9.28 -5.66
N GLN A 90 -15.59 -9.20 -6.89
CA GLN A 90 -15.36 -10.35 -7.77
C GLN A 90 -13.95 -10.33 -8.37
N GLY A 91 -13.55 -11.44 -8.97
CA GLY A 91 -12.27 -11.57 -9.65
C GLY A 91 -11.05 -11.66 -8.74
N SER A 92 -9.87 -11.58 -9.35
CA SER A 92 -8.59 -11.51 -8.63
C SER A 92 -8.43 -10.14 -7.97
N VAL A 93 -7.93 -10.15 -6.74
CA VAL A 93 -7.67 -8.94 -5.96
C VAL A 93 -6.28 -8.41 -6.31
N PRO A 94 -6.16 -7.22 -6.93
CA PRO A 94 -4.87 -6.65 -7.22
C PRO A 94 -4.24 -6.10 -5.94
N LEU A 95 -3.06 -6.63 -5.60
CA LEU A 95 -2.25 -6.21 -4.47
C LEU A 95 -0.97 -5.55 -4.95
N VAL A 96 -0.46 -4.64 -4.15
CA VAL A 96 0.87 -4.07 -4.32
C VAL A 96 1.64 -4.13 -3.02
N GLY A 97 2.90 -4.58 -3.12
CA GLY A 97 3.85 -4.60 -2.03
C GLY A 97 5.05 -3.71 -2.33
N ASP A 98 5.37 -2.82 -1.39
CA ASP A 98 6.55 -1.96 -1.50
C ASP A 98 7.03 -1.53 -0.11
N ASP A 99 8.16 -0.86 -0.04
CA ASP A 99 8.66 -0.33 1.22
C ASP A 99 8.97 1.18 1.16
N THR A 100 8.88 1.84 2.31
CA THR A 100 9.20 3.26 2.44
C THR A 100 9.94 3.53 3.73
N VAL A 101 10.83 4.53 3.70
CA VAL A 101 11.58 4.99 4.88
C VAL A 101 10.97 6.30 5.36
N ASP A 102 10.59 6.37 6.64
CA ASP A 102 10.23 7.60 7.34
C ASP A 102 11.39 8.07 8.24
N GLU A 103 11.65 9.38 8.27
CA GLU A 103 12.77 9.94 9.02
C GLU A 103 12.42 10.16 10.50
N HIS A 104 13.27 9.67 11.41
CA HIS A 104 13.15 9.89 12.85
C HIS A 104 14.47 10.32 13.48
N ARG A 105 14.47 11.43 14.22
CA ARG A 105 15.67 12.01 14.85
C ARG A 105 15.90 11.54 16.30
N GLY A 106 14.89 11.04 16.99
CA GLY A 106 15.00 10.64 18.40
C GLY A 106 16.03 9.53 18.61
N ALA A 107 16.91 9.65 19.64
CA ALA A 107 17.96 8.68 19.90
C ALA A 107 17.42 7.32 20.36
N LYS A 108 16.36 7.29 21.19
CA LYS A 108 15.81 6.07 21.82
C LYS A 108 14.54 5.54 21.14
N VAL A 109 14.37 5.77 19.83
CA VAL A 109 13.18 5.31 19.12
C VAL A 109 13.32 3.84 18.79
N TYR A 110 12.36 3.02 19.21
CA TYR A 110 12.33 1.57 18.97
C TYR A 110 12.42 1.24 17.48
N GLY A 111 13.28 0.30 17.12
CA GLY A 111 13.41 -0.22 15.76
C GLY A 111 13.97 0.78 14.74
N LYS A 112 14.41 1.97 15.18
CA LYS A 112 15.05 2.93 14.30
C LYS A 112 16.39 2.40 13.84
N GLY A 113 16.63 2.46 12.53
CA GLY A 113 17.86 2.01 11.92
C GLY A 113 18.36 2.98 10.85
N ARG A 114 19.54 2.66 10.30
CA ARG A 114 20.10 3.32 9.13
C ARG A 114 19.67 2.54 7.89
N HIS A 115 18.87 3.15 7.03
CA HIS A 115 18.37 2.53 5.80
C HIS A 115 18.92 3.26 4.57
N ARG A 116 19.23 2.49 3.52
CA ARG A 116 19.64 3.07 2.23
C ARG A 116 18.50 3.95 1.67
N ASP A 117 18.86 5.14 1.22
CA ASP A 117 17.97 6.04 0.49
C ASP A 117 18.20 5.82 -1.02
N PRO A 118 17.30 5.13 -1.74
CA PRO A 118 17.49 4.84 -3.15
C PRO A 118 17.40 6.10 -4.03
N VAL A 119 16.65 7.12 -3.58
CA VAL A 119 16.46 8.37 -4.33
C VAL A 119 17.74 9.23 -4.33
N ARG A 120 18.45 9.25 -3.21
CA ARG A 120 19.68 10.04 -3.03
C ARG A 120 20.95 9.26 -3.32
N SER A 121 20.85 7.95 -3.53
CA SER A 121 22.02 7.10 -3.84
C SER A 121 22.35 7.16 -5.32
N THR A 122 23.65 7.21 -5.63
CA THR A 122 24.19 7.08 -6.98
C THR A 122 25.00 5.80 -7.10
N LYS A 123 25.59 5.52 -8.27
CA LYS A 123 26.50 4.37 -8.46
C LYS A 123 27.75 4.48 -7.59
N SER A 124 28.23 5.70 -7.33
CA SER A 124 29.43 5.99 -6.56
C SER A 124 29.19 6.35 -5.09
N TYR A 125 27.94 6.67 -4.71
CA TYR A 125 27.61 7.12 -3.35
C TYR A 125 26.32 6.50 -2.83
N THR A 126 26.40 5.83 -1.68
CA THR A 126 25.23 5.28 -1.00
C THR A 126 24.73 6.26 0.08
N ALA A 127 23.69 6.97 -0.24
CA ALA A 127 22.97 7.80 0.74
C ALA A 127 22.16 6.92 1.70
N SER A 128 22.05 7.37 2.95
CA SER A 128 21.26 6.67 3.95
C SER A 128 20.44 7.65 4.78
N ARG A 129 19.30 7.19 5.30
CA ARG A 129 18.43 7.89 6.25
C ARG A 129 18.33 7.14 7.56
N TRP A 130 18.26 7.87 8.66
CA TRP A 130 17.91 7.34 9.97
C TRP A 130 16.40 7.40 10.17
N GLY A 131 15.78 6.27 10.39
CA GLY A 131 14.34 6.22 10.54
C GLY A 131 13.79 4.81 10.67
N HIS A 132 12.53 4.65 10.33
CA HIS A 132 11.87 3.36 10.21
C HIS A 132 11.69 3.02 8.73
N LYS A 133 11.91 1.76 8.38
CA LYS A 133 11.55 1.23 7.08
C LYS A 133 10.29 0.38 7.23
N TRP A 134 9.25 0.74 6.50
CA TRP A 134 7.95 0.08 6.55
C TRP A 134 7.71 -0.71 5.29
N VAL A 135 7.46 -2.00 5.43
CA VAL A 135 6.94 -2.86 4.36
C VAL A 135 5.42 -2.76 4.38
N VAL A 136 4.85 -2.36 3.27
CA VAL A 136 3.42 -2.06 3.13
C VAL A 136 2.80 -2.98 2.10
N LEU A 137 1.68 -3.60 2.47
CA LEU A 137 0.81 -4.33 1.55
C LEU A 137 -0.49 -3.55 1.39
N ALA A 138 -0.80 -3.17 0.14
CA ALA A 138 -1.97 -2.39 -0.21
C ALA A 138 -2.85 -3.11 -1.26
N ILE A 139 -4.14 -2.81 -1.26
CA ILE A 139 -5.09 -3.23 -2.29
C ILE A 139 -5.17 -2.10 -3.32
N LEU A 140 -5.05 -2.41 -4.61
CA LEU A 140 -5.30 -1.44 -5.68
C LEU A 140 -6.80 -1.34 -5.93
N VAL A 141 -7.31 -0.10 -5.91
CA VAL A 141 -8.72 0.19 -6.12
C VAL A 141 -8.87 1.19 -7.25
N HIS A 142 -9.69 0.86 -8.23
CA HIS A 142 -10.06 1.77 -9.32
C HIS A 142 -11.28 2.60 -8.96
N PHE A 143 -11.22 3.90 -9.21
CA PHE A 143 -12.32 4.82 -9.01
C PHE A 143 -12.75 5.49 -10.31
N PRO A 144 -14.06 5.77 -10.48
CA PRO A 144 -14.56 6.47 -11.66
C PRO A 144 -14.03 7.91 -11.82
N PHE A 145 -13.49 8.49 -10.76
CA PHE A 145 -12.97 9.86 -10.72
C PHE A 145 -11.44 9.94 -10.80
N ALA A 146 -10.76 8.80 -10.98
CA ALA A 146 -9.31 8.73 -11.05
C ALA A 146 -8.89 7.96 -12.32
N THR A 147 -7.86 8.43 -13.00
CA THR A 147 -7.34 7.80 -14.23
C THR A 147 -6.45 6.60 -13.93
N ARG A 148 -5.92 6.51 -12.69
CA ARG A 148 -5.10 5.42 -12.19
C ARG A 148 -5.70 4.78 -10.94
N PRO A 149 -5.38 3.51 -10.64
CA PRO A 149 -5.78 2.92 -9.38
C PRO A 149 -5.12 3.64 -8.20
N TRP A 150 -5.78 3.61 -7.04
CA TRP A 150 -5.21 4.05 -5.78
C TRP A 150 -4.76 2.84 -4.96
N ALA A 151 -3.56 2.91 -4.38
CA ALA A 151 -3.07 1.88 -3.48
C ALA A 151 -3.55 2.17 -2.05
N TRP A 152 -4.39 1.28 -1.50
CA TRP A 152 -4.95 1.39 -0.17
C TRP A 152 -4.23 0.47 0.82
N PRO A 153 -3.33 1.00 1.68
CA PRO A 153 -2.64 0.21 2.67
C PRO A 153 -3.59 -0.52 3.62
N VAL A 154 -3.38 -1.81 3.80
CA VAL A 154 -4.19 -2.66 4.69
C VAL A 154 -3.35 -3.38 5.74
N LEU A 155 -2.13 -3.75 5.42
CA LEU A 155 -1.20 -4.42 6.32
C LEU A 155 0.20 -3.80 6.22
N ILE A 156 0.82 -3.59 7.37
CA ILE A 156 2.10 -2.90 7.48
C ILE A 156 3.00 -3.62 8.49
N ALA A 157 4.28 -3.75 8.15
CA ALA A 157 5.28 -4.32 9.04
C ALA A 157 6.54 -3.44 9.11
N LEU A 158 7.16 -3.36 10.28
CA LEU A 158 8.43 -2.65 10.48
C LEU A 158 9.59 -3.55 10.05
N ASP A 159 10.37 -3.08 9.09
CA ASP A 159 11.67 -3.65 8.72
C ASP A 159 12.75 -3.00 9.58
N ARG A 160 13.28 -3.77 10.53
CA ARG A 160 14.40 -3.33 11.38
C ARG A 160 15.71 -3.63 10.68
N SER A 161 16.71 -2.78 10.86
CA SER A 161 18.02 -3.04 10.29
C SER A 161 18.68 -4.30 10.89
N PRO A 162 19.54 -4.99 10.13
CA PRO A 162 20.30 -6.15 10.64
C PRO A 162 21.13 -5.84 11.89
N GLU A 163 21.66 -4.61 11.97
CA GLU A 163 22.44 -4.12 13.11
C GLU A 163 21.57 -4.03 14.35
N TRP A 164 20.40 -3.37 14.23
CA TRP A 164 19.47 -3.22 15.33
C TRP A 164 19.01 -4.58 15.87
N ASP A 165 18.65 -5.53 14.98
CA ASP A 165 18.22 -6.87 15.38
C ASP A 165 19.37 -7.63 16.09
N ARG A 166 20.63 -7.47 15.66
CA ARG A 166 21.79 -8.07 16.30
C ARG A 166 22.03 -7.51 17.71
N GLU A 167 21.98 -6.18 17.87
CA GLU A 167 22.13 -5.49 19.17
C GLU A 167 21.07 -5.89 20.19
N HIS A 168 19.86 -6.24 19.70
CA HIS A 168 18.74 -6.61 20.56
C HIS A 168 18.46 -8.13 20.61
N ALA A 169 19.42 -8.96 20.15
CA ALA A 169 19.30 -10.42 20.08
C ALA A 169 18.02 -10.91 19.40
N ARG A 170 17.58 -10.22 18.33
CA ARG A 170 16.40 -10.58 17.55
C ARG A 170 16.79 -11.17 16.19
N ARG A 171 15.98 -12.10 15.70
CA ARG A 171 16.17 -12.66 14.37
C ARG A 171 15.78 -11.63 13.33
N HIS A 172 16.72 -11.31 12.44
CA HIS A 172 16.46 -10.40 11.32
C HIS A 172 15.46 -10.98 10.32
N GLN A 173 14.59 -10.13 9.79
CA GLN A 173 13.63 -10.45 8.75
C GLN A 173 13.78 -9.47 7.60
N THR A 174 14.03 -9.99 6.39
CA THR A 174 14.13 -9.17 5.18
C THR A 174 12.77 -8.59 4.78
N PRO A 175 12.73 -7.48 4.01
CA PRO A 175 11.49 -6.94 3.46
C PRO A 175 10.65 -7.98 2.70
N ALA A 176 11.29 -8.81 1.88
CA ALA A 176 10.62 -9.90 1.15
C ALA A 176 9.95 -10.91 2.10
N ARG A 177 10.62 -11.26 3.21
CA ARG A 177 10.04 -12.15 4.22
C ARG A 177 8.86 -11.50 4.95
N LEU A 178 8.95 -10.23 5.27
CA LEU A 178 7.85 -9.47 5.87
C LEU A 178 6.66 -9.38 4.92
N LEU A 179 6.88 -9.05 3.64
CA LEU A 179 5.81 -8.99 2.63
C LEU A 179 5.12 -10.35 2.47
N ARG A 180 5.88 -11.47 2.49
CA ARG A 180 5.29 -12.82 2.49
C ARG A 180 4.39 -13.07 3.69
N GLN A 181 4.79 -12.63 4.88
CA GLN A 181 3.98 -12.78 6.10
C GLN A 181 2.68 -11.97 5.99
N LEU A 182 2.75 -10.73 5.53
CA LEU A 182 1.56 -9.90 5.30
C LEU A 182 0.63 -10.54 4.27
N THR A 183 1.17 -11.03 3.16
CA THR A 183 0.40 -11.73 2.11
C THR A 183 -0.26 -13.00 2.66
N LEU A 184 0.46 -13.80 3.45
CA LEU A 184 -0.10 -15.00 4.10
C LEU A 184 -1.29 -14.67 5.01
N MET A 185 -1.29 -13.52 5.67
CA MET A 185 -2.43 -13.08 6.49
C MET A 185 -3.68 -12.88 5.62
N LEU A 186 -3.55 -12.22 4.46
CA LEU A 186 -4.68 -12.05 3.52
C LEU A 186 -5.16 -13.40 2.98
N LEU A 187 -4.24 -14.29 2.59
CA LEU A 187 -4.58 -15.64 2.13
C LEU A 187 -5.34 -16.46 3.18
N ARG A 188 -5.05 -16.26 4.48
CA ARG A 188 -5.75 -16.91 5.59
C ARG A 188 -7.12 -16.30 5.85
N TRP A 189 -7.21 -14.97 5.81
CA TRP A 189 -8.46 -14.27 6.07
C TRP A 189 -9.49 -14.45 4.97
N PHE A 190 -9.04 -14.60 3.72
CA PHE A 190 -9.90 -14.68 2.54
C PHE A 190 -9.59 -15.95 1.73
N PRO A 191 -9.92 -17.14 2.25
CA PRO A 191 -9.51 -18.42 1.64
C PRO A 191 -10.11 -18.68 0.25
N HIS A 192 -11.22 -18.00 -0.08
CA HIS A 192 -11.92 -18.16 -1.37
C HIS A 192 -11.53 -17.08 -2.40
N ARG A 193 -10.57 -16.20 -2.10
CA ARG A 193 -10.14 -15.14 -3.01
C ARG A 193 -8.80 -15.49 -3.64
N HIS A 194 -8.68 -15.12 -4.90
CA HIS A 194 -7.40 -15.10 -5.60
C HIS A 194 -6.78 -13.69 -5.50
N PHE A 195 -5.46 -13.60 -5.38
CA PHE A 195 -4.71 -12.38 -5.26
C PHE A 195 -3.62 -12.31 -6.32
N THR A 196 -3.43 -11.14 -6.93
CA THR A 196 -2.31 -10.85 -7.82
C THR A 196 -1.43 -9.80 -7.15
N LEU A 197 -0.26 -10.21 -6.67
CA LEU A 197 0.69 -9.34 -5.97
C LEU A 197 1.71 -8.77 -6.95
N ALA A 198 1.73 -7.46 -7.12
CA ALA A 198 2.80 -6.75 -7.81
C ALA A 198 3.84 -6.23 -6.81
N GLY A 199 5.13 -6.50 -7.08
CA GLY A 199 6.26 -6.01 -6.29
C GLY A 199 7.32 -5.37 -7.18
N ASP A 200 8.18 -4.51 -6.60
CA ASP A 200 9.33 -3.98 -7.30
C ASP A 200 10.45 -5.03 -7.49
N GLY A 201 11.61 -4.62 -8.03
CA GLY A 201 12.75 -5.52 -8.24
C GLY A 201 13.28 -6.16 -6.96
N GLY A 202 13.10 -5.54 -5.80
CA GLY A 202 13.48 -6.11 -4.49
C GLY A 202 12.62 -7.32 -4.11
N TYR A 203 11.41 -7.41 -4.64
CA TYR A 203 10.48 -8.53 -4.45
C TYR A 203 10.45 -9.50 -5.64
N GLY A 204 11.20 -9.23 -6.73
CA GLY A 204 11.35 -10.08 -7.91
C GLY A 204 12.32 -11.26 -7.71
N SER A 205 12.44 -11.79 -6.51
CA SER A 205 13.38 -12.89 -6.20
C SER A 205 12.76 -14.26 -6.47
N HIS A 206 13.64 -15.24 -6.76
CA HIS A 206 13.24 -16.64 -6.92
C HIS A 206 12.52 -17.18 -5.67
N GLU A 207 12.94 -16.75 -4.46
CA GLU A 207 12.30 -17.09 -3.19
C GLU A 207 10.83 -16.63 -3.14
N MET A 208 10.56 -15.39 -3.61
CA MET A 208 9.20 -14.86 -3.71
C MET A 208 8.37 -15.60 -4.77
N ALA A 209 8.98 -15.94 -5.91
CA ALA A 209 8.33 -16.74 -6.94
C ALA A 209 7.99 -18.15 -6.44
N CYS A 210 8.90 -18.80 -5.70
CA CYS A 210 8.64 -20.10 -5.03
C CYS A 210 7.50 -19.99 -4.01
N PHE A 211 7.42 -18.90 -3.27
CA PHE A 211 6.33 -18.66 -2.33
C PHE A 211 4.99 -18.55 -3.07
N ALA A 212 4.91 -17.75 -4.13
CA ALA A 212 3.70 -17.62 -4.93
C ALA A 212 3.33 -18.97 -5.59
N HIS A 213 4.29 -19.70 -6.14
CA HIS A 213 4.07 -21.02 -6.75
C HIS A 213 3.49 -22.04 -5.77
N ARG A 214 3.92 -22.05 -4.50
CA ARG A 214 3.32 -22.89 -3.45
C ARG A 214 1.86 -22.55 -3.16
N HIS A 215 1.46 -21.30 -3.41
CA HIS A 215 0.09 -20.80 -3.24
C HIS A 215 -0.63 -20.51 -4.56
N ARG A 216 -0.16 -21.05 -5.70
CA ARG A 216 -0.59 -20.71 -7.08
C ARG A 216 -2.09 -20.78 -7.35
N GLN A 217 -2.85 -21.55 -6.57
CA GLN A 217 -4.32 -21.58 -6.69
C GLN A 217 -4.97 -20.27 -6.22
N ARG A 218 -4.27 -19.46 -5.41
CA ARG A 218 -4.80 -18.27 -4.77
C ARG A 218 -3.86 -17.05 -4.82
N LEU A 219 -2.67 -17.21 -5.38
CA LEU A 219 -1.67 -16.15 -5.44
C LEU A 219 -0.88 -16.22 -6.75
N THR A 220 -0.90 -15.11 -7.48
CA THR A 220 0.00 -14.82 -8.59
C THR A 220 0.97 -13.70 -8.16
N LEU A 221 2.26 -13.85 -8.44
CA LEU A 221 3.26 -12.81 -8.27
C LEU A 221 3.63 -12.23 -9.61
N VAL A 222 3.62 -10.90 -9.72
CA VAL A 222 4.14 -10.15 -10.87
C VAL A 222 5.25 -9.22 -10.37
N SER A 223 6.43 -9.28 -10.99
CA SER A 223 7.57 -8.44 -10.58
C SER A 223 8.60 -8.30 -11.69
N ARG A 224 9.67 -7.52 -11.44
CA ARG A 224 10.81 -7.43 -12.33
C ARG A 224 11.52 -8.77 -12.46
N PHE A 225 12.02 -9.03 -13.67
CA PHE A 225 12.73 -10.24 -14.01
C PHE A 225 14.19 -9.96 -14.35
N CYS A 226 15.04 -10.96 -14.17
CA CYS A 226 16.42 -10.87 -14.56
C CYS A 226 16.56 -11.20 -16.07
N PRO A 227 17.20 -10.33 -16.90
CA PRO A 227 17.39 -10.59 -18.32
C PRO A 227 18.17 -11.90 -18.59
N SER A 228 19.11 -12.23 -17.70
CA SER A 228 19.94 -13.45 -17.78
C SER A 228 19.40 -14.62 -16.95
N ALA A 229 18.10 -14.66 -16.67
CA ALA A 229 17.48 -15.70 -15.84
C ALA A 229 17.69 -17.10 -16.45
N ASN A 230 18.02 -18.09 -15.59
CA ASN A 230 18.19 -19.47 -16.01
C ASN A 230 16.83 -20.15 -16.18
N LEU A 231 16.41 -20.27 -17.43
CA LEU A 231 15.16 -20.92 -17.83
C LEU A 231 15.40 -22.32 -18.37
N TYR A 232 14.46 -23.21 -18.13
CA TYR A 232 14.48 -24.60 -18.56
C TYR A 232 13.12 -25.01 -19.06
N GLU A 233 13.09 -26.05 -19.89
CA GLU A 233 11.87 -26.81 -20.19
C GLU A 233 11.36 -27.55 -18.95
N PRO A 234 10.08 -27.93 -18.92
CA PRO A 234 9.58 -28.86 -17.90
C PRO A 234 10.41 -30.15 -17.86
N PRO A 235 10.56 -30.78 -16.67
CA PRO A 235 11.25 -32.07 -16.60
C PRO A 235 10.52 -33.10 -17.47
N PRO A 236 11.25 -34.00 -18.15
CA PRO A 236 10.63 -35.02 -19.00
C PRO A 236 9.71 -35.92 -18.18
N VAL A 237 8.54 -36.20 -18.75
CA VAL A 237 7.60 -37.17 -18.17
C VAL A 237 8.17 -38.56 -18.36
N VAL A 238 8.47 -39.24 -17.27
CA VAL A 238 8.95 -40.62 -17.31
C VAL A 238 7.74 -41.54 -17.46
N VAL A 239 7.55 -42.10 -18.65
CA VAL A 239 6.55 -43.14 -18.94
C VAL A 239 7.19 -44.51 -18.73
N GLY A 240 6.64 -45.32 -17.82
CA GLY A 240 7.14 -46.69 -17.54
C GLY A 240 7.93 -46.82 -16.21
N LYS A 241 8.49 -48.06 -15.99
CA LYS A 241 9.28 -48.34 -14.78
C LYS A 241 10.52 -47.45 -14.70
N ARG A 242 10.67 -46.74 -13.58
CA ARG A 242 11.83 -45.90 -13.32
C ARG A 242 13.11 -46.73 -13.29
N LYS A 243 14.07 -46.45 -14.18
CA LYS A 243 15.47 -46.88 -13.99
C LYS A 243 15.99 -46.17 -12.76
N GLY A 244 16.70 -46.88 -11.86
CA GLY A 244 17.18 -46.33 -10.60
C GLY A 244 17.95 -44.99 -10.77
N GLY A 245 17.93 -44.16 -9.74
CA GLY A 245 18.58 -42.86 -9.70
C GLY A 245 17.62 -41.70 -9.35
N ARG A 246 18.21 -40.54 -9.01
CA ARG A 246 17.46 -39.32 -8.70
C ARG A 246 16.71 -38.82 -9.95
N PRO A 247 15.41 -38.62 -9.92
CA PRO A 247 14.67 -38.07 -11.06
C PRO A 247 15.24 -36.73 -11.53
N ARG A 248 15.28 -36.53 -12.85
CA ARG A 248 15.63 -35.22 -13.42
C ARG A 248 14.65 -34.18 -12.93
N GLN A 249 15.17 -33.07 -12.36
CA GLN A 249 14.36 -31.98 -11.84
C GLN A 249 14.04 -30.91 -12.90
N LYS A 250 14.76 -30.90 -14.03
CA LYS A 250 14.64 -29.89 -15.11
C LYS A 250 14.85 -30.54 -16.47
N GLY A 251 14.23 -29.97 -17.50
CA GLY A 251 14.39 -30.33 -18.90
C GLY A 251 15.64 -29.71 -19.54
N ALA A 252 15.61 -29.47 -20.85
CA ALA A 252 16.65 -28.77 -21.58
C ALA A 252 16.76 -27.30 -21.09
N LYS A 253 17.96 -26.74 -21.18
CA LYS A 253 18.18 -25.31 -20.89
C LYS A 253 17.63 -24.49 -22.04
N LEU A 254 16.78 -23.49 -21.74
CA LEU A 254 16.29 -22.53 -22.69
C LEU A 254 17.28 -21.34 -22.80
N PRO A 255 17.28 -20.60 -23.92
CA PRO A 255 17.94 -19.30 -24.00
C PRO A 255 17.44 -18.36 -22.88
N SER A 256 18.31 -17.46 -22.41
CA SER A 256 17.89 -16.43 -21.47
C SER A 256 16.90 -15.44 -22.15
N PRO A 257 16.06 -14.72 -21.38
CA PRO A 257 15.16 -13.73 -21.92
C PRO A 257 15.85 -12.73 -22.87
N GLU A 258 17.02 -12.22 -22.51
CA GLU A 258 17.80 -11.28 -23.35
C GLU A 258 18.23 -11.87 -24.69
N VAL A 259 18.64 -13.13 -24.73
CA VAL A 259 19.01 -13.83 -25.97
C VAL A 259 17.78 -14.05 -26.83
N THR A 260 16.65 -14.44 -26.21
CA THR A 260 15.38 -14.62 -26.93
C THR A 260 14.90 -13.32 -27.54
N VAL A 261 14.96 -12.19 -26.80
CA VAL A 261 14.57 -10.86 -27.31
C VAL A 261 15.40 -10.45 -28.52
N ALA A 262 16.71 -10.74 -28.52
CA ALA A 262 17.59 -10.42 -29.64
C ALA A 262 17.28 -11.22 -30.94
N GLN A 263 16.60 -12.36 -30.80
CA GLN A 263 16.31 -13.29 -31.91
C GLN A 263 14.85 -13.32 -32.34
N THR A 264 13.97 -12.63 -31.62
CA THR A 264 12.52 -12.72 -31.85
C THR A 264 11.95 -11.36 -32.28
N SER A 265 11.04 -11.37 -33.24
CA SER A 265 10.28 -10.17 -33.65
C SER A 265 9.41 -9.68 -32.47
N ARG A 266 9.35 -8.35 -32.30
CA ARG A 266 8.56 -7.70 -31.28
C ARG A 266 7.11 -7.54 -31.72
N THR A 267 6.19 -7.59 -30.78
CA THR A 267 4.75 -7.37 -30.98
C THR A 267 4.35 -6.02 -30.41
N ALA A 268 3.71 -5.18 -31.21
CA ALA A 268 3.20 -3.88 -30.74
C ALA A 268 1.93 -4.05 -29.89
N LEU A 269 1.87 -3.37 -28.75
CA LEU A 269 0.73 -3.33 -27.84
C LEU A 269 0.48 -1.89 -27.38
N ASN A 270 -0.80 -1.53 -27.22
CA ASN A 270 -1.21 -0.31 -26.52
C ASN A 270 -1.72 -0.69 -25.12
N VAL A 271 -1.02 -0.25 -24.08
CA VAL A 271 -1.24 -0.71 -22.70
C VAL A 271 -1.47 0.44 -21.72
N PRO A 272 -2.18 0.21 -20.59
CA PRO A 272 -2.19 1.16 -19.47
C PRO A 272 -0.77 1.46 -18.99
N TRP A 273 -0.50 2.72 -18.68
CA TRP A 273 0.84 3.17 -18.31
C TRP A 273 0.84 3.96 -17.00
N TYR A 274 2.04 4.26 -16.51
CA TYR A 274 2.24 5.08 -15.31
C TYR A 274 1.43 6.37 -15.36
N GLY A 275 0.84 6.79 -14.26
CA GLY A 275 0.04 8.01 -14.18
C GLY A 275 -1.38 7.89 -14.76
N GLY A 276 -1.81 6.71 -15.23
CA GLY A 276 -3.18 6.48 -15.73
C GLY A 276 -3.38 6.73 -17.22
N GLY A 277 -2.31 7.05 -17.97
CA GLY A 277 -2.34 7.14 -19.44
C GLY A 277 -2.27 5.78 -20.12
N ARG A 278 -2.20 5.80 -21.44
CA ARG A 278 -1.90 4.62 -22.28
C ARG A 278 -0.61 4.88 -23.06
N ARG A 279 0.09 3.79 -23.41
CA ARG A 279 1.38 3.84 -24.09
C ARG A 279 1.48 2.75 -25.13
N ASP A 280 2.06 3.09 -26.28
CA ASP A 280 2.46 2.13 -27.29
C ASP A 280 3.84 1.58 -26.93
N VAL A 281 3.90 0.26 -26.81
CA VAL A 281 5.10 -0.49 -26.44
C VAL A 281 5.28 -1.66 -27.38
N GLU A 282 6.51 -2.12 -27.51
CA GLU A 282 6.84 -3.39 -28.18
C GLU A 282 7.23 -4.43 -27.14
N VAL A 283 6.72 -5.63 -27.29
CA VAL A 283 6.94 -6.72 -26.32
C VAL A 283 7.47 -7.99 -26.99
N VAL A 284 8.25 -8.74 -26.21
CA VAL A 284 8.56 -10.16 -26.43
C VAL A 284 8.21 -10.90 -25.15
N SER A 285 7.59 -12.05 -25.25
CA SER A 285 7.23 -12.85 -24.09
C SER A 285 7.42 -14.34 -24.35
N GLY A 286 7.57 -15.10 -23.28
CA GLY A 286 7.70 -16.54 -23.38
C GLY A 286 7.50 -17.25 -22.04
N PRO A 287 7.14 -18.55 -22.09
CA PRO A 287 7.10 -19.38 -20.90
C PRO A 287 8.50 -19.87 -20.53
N GLY A 288 8.64 -20.33 -19.28
CA GLY A 288 9.85 -21.02 -18.85
C GLY A 288 9.73 -21.56 -17.43
N GLN A 289 10.62 -22.50 -17.10
CA GLN A 289 10.81 -22.97 -15.74
C GLN A 289 12.02 -22.23 -15.16
N TRP A 290 11.81 -21.24 -14.32
CA TRP A 290 12.89 -20.51 -13.68
C TRP A 290 13.53 -21.37 -12.60
N TYR A 291 14.82 -21.61 -12.74
CA TYR A 291 15.59 -22.48 -11.85
C TYR A 291 16.59 -21.70 -11.00
N LYS A 292 16.62 -22.04 -9.73
CA LYS A 292 17.71 -21.65 -8.82
C LYS A 292 18.18 -22.87 -8.02
N SER A 293 19.50 -23.06 -7.94
CA SER A 293 20.09 -24.16 -7.19
C SER A 293 19.65 -24.11 -5.72
N GLY A 294 19.23 -25.23 -5.17
CA GLY A 294 18.73 -25.34 -3.80
C GLY A 294 17.25 -24.95 -3.62
N GLU A 295 16.68 -24.14 -4.52
CA GLU A 295 15.29 -23.67 -4.41
C GLU A 295 14.33 -24.35 -5.41
N GLY A 296 14.84 -24.93 -6.50
CA GLY A 296 14.09 -25.70 -7.48
C GLY A 296 13.58 -24.88 -8.66
N LEU A 297 12.48 -25.34 -9.27
CA LEU A 297 11.85 -24.77 -10.46
C LEU A 297 10.57 -24.02 -10.09
N VAL A 298 10.36 -22.87 -10.74
CA VAL A 298 9.10 -22.13 -10.71
C VAL A 298 8.66 -21.86 -12.13
N ARG A 299 7.44 -22.27 -12.49
CA ARG A 299 6.84 -21.94 -13.76
C ARG A 299 6.55 -20.44 -13.83
N VAL A 300 6.99 -19.79 -14.89
CA VAL A 300 6.80 -18.35 -15.13
C VAL A 300 6.45 -18.07 -16.58
N CYS A 301 5.71 -17.00 -16.81
CA CYS A 301 5.66 -16.28 -18.08
C CYS A 301 6.47 -15.00 -17.90
N TRP A 302 7.46 -14.76 -18.75
CA TRP A 302 8.25 -13.54 -18.74
C TRP A 302 7.88 -12.62 -19.91
N VAL A 303 8.05 -11.33 -19.72
CA VAL A 303 7.70 -10.27 -20.69
C VAL A 303 8.84 -9.25 -20.71
N PHE A 304 9.39 -9.01 -21.89
CA PHE A 304 10.23 -7.86 -22.20
C PHE A 304 9.35 -6.73 -22.70
N VAL A 305 9.67 -5.50 -22.32
CA VAL A 305 8.93 -4.30 -22.72
C VAL A 305 9.90 -3.23 -23.19
N HIS A 306 9.68 -2.75 -24.41
CA HIS A 306 10.36 -1.61 -25.02
C HIS A 306 9.36 -0.45 -25.17
N ASP A 307 9.70 0.72 -24.60
CA ASP A 307 8.90 1.93 -24.73
C ASP A 307 9.21 2.64 -26.06
N CYS A 308 8.28 2.63 -27.01
CA CYS A 308 8.46 3.25 -28.34
C CYS A 308 8.71 4.77 -28.28
N THR A 309 8.42 5.44 -27.16
CA THR A 309 8.70 6.87 -26.99
C THR A 309 10.12 7.17 -26.51
N GLY A 310 10.86 6.14 -26.06
CA GLY A 310 12.21 6.27 -25.51
C GLY A 310 12.32 6.98 -24.16
N THR A 311 11.20 7.26 -23.48
CA THR A 311 11.21 7.93 -22.18
C THR A 311 11.46 6.97 -21.02
N HIS A 312 11.24 5.68 -21.23
CA HIS A 312 11.54 4.62 -20.26
C HIS A 312 12.54 3.64 -20.89
N ARG A 313 13.42 3.11 -20.03
CA ARG A 313 14.35 2.07 -20.43
C ARG A 313 13.64 0.73 -20.65
N ASP A 314 14.27 -0.14 -21.40
CA ASP A 314 13.86 -1.52 -21.55
C ASP A 314 13.83 -2.24 -20.19
N ASP A 315 12.74 -2.94 -19.92
CA ASP A 315 12.55 -3.68 -18.68
C ASP A 315 12.04 -5.11 -18.95
N TYR A 316 12.35 -6.01 -18.02
CA TYR A 316 11.89 -7.40 -18.02
C TYR A 316 11.01 -7.64 -16.80
N PHE A 317 9.89 -8.32 -16.99
CA PHE A 317 8.94 -8.68 -15.96
C PHE A 317 8.61 -10.17 -16.02
N PHE A 318 8.03 -10.70 -14.96
CA PHE A 318 7.48 -12.05 -14.96
C PHE A 318 6.17 -12.13 -14.19
N SER A 319 5.38 -13.14 -14.53
CA SER A 319 4.25 -13.64 -13.75
C SER A 319 4.49 -15.09 -13.35
N THR A 320 4.09 -15.47 -12.13
CA THR A 320 4.06 -16.89 -11.72
C THR A 320 2.84 -17.64 -12.19
N ASP A 321 1.89 -16.94 -12.82
CA ASP A 321 0.80 -17.54 -13.57
C ASP A 321 1.16 -17.50 -15.06
N PRO A 322 1.37 -18.66 -15.70
CA PRO A 322 1.80 -18.76 -17.08
C PRO A 322 0.77 -18.29 -18.10
N GLU A 323 -0.50 -18.22 -17.71
CA GLU A 323 -1.60 -17.78 -18.58
C GLU A 323 -1.79 -16.25 -18.57
N THR A 324 -1.00 -15.52 -17.75
CA THR A 324 -1.07 -14.06 -17.70
C THR A 324 -0.58 -13.46 -19.02
N THR A 325 -1.40 -12.65 -19.65
CA THR A 325 -1.03 -11.97 -20.91
C THR A 325 0.03 -10.89 -20.68
N PRO A 326 0.86 -10.56 -21.68
CA PRO A 326 1.83 -9.46 -21.59
C PRO A 326 1.21 -8.13 -21.15
N ALA A 327 0.04 -7.79 -21.71
CA ALA A 327 -0.69 -6.58 -21.35
C ALA A 327 -1.08 -6.56 -19.85
N ALA A 328 -1.57 -7.69 -19.32
CA ALA A 328 -1.93 -7.82 -17.91
C ALA A 328 -0.70 -7.71 -16.98
N VAL A 329 0.45 -8.27 -17.37
CA VAL A 329 1.71 -8.12 -16.61
C VAL A 329 2.10 -6.65 -16.55
N ILE A 330 2.06 -5.94 -17.68
CA ILE A 330 2.41 -4.51 -17.76
C ILE A 330 1.45 -3.67 -16.90
N GLU A 331 0.15 -3.91 -17.02
CA GLU A 331 -0.87 -3.21 -16.22
C GLU A 331 -0.63 -3.37 -14.71
N GLN A 332 -0.32 -4.59 -14.24
CA GLN A 332 -0.03 -4.84 -12.83
C GLN A 332 1.22 -4.09 -12.37
N ILE A 333 2.29 -4.07 -13.16
CA ILE A 333 3.54 -3.39 -12.83
C ILE A 333 3.37 -1.86 -12.84
N THR A 334 2.69 -1.32 -13.85
CA THR A 334 2.46 0.14 -13.94
C THR A 334 1.50 0.61 -12.86
N GLY A 335 0.46 -0.19 -12.55
CA GLY A 335 -0.46 0.06 -11.44
C GLY A 335 0.23 0.06 -10.07
N ARG A 336 1.30 -0.73 -9.88
CA ARG A 336 2.12 -0.76 -8.65
C ARG A 336 2.62 0.63 -8.25
N TRP A 337 2.98 1.47 -9.21
CA TRP A 337 3.50 2.82 -8.94
C TRP A 337 2.55 3.68 -8.07
N SER A 338 1.28 3.34 -8.04
CA SER A 338 0.30 4.03 -7.18
C SER A 338 0.65 3.99 -5.69
N ILE A 339 1.41 3.00 -5.20
CA ILE A 339 1.83 2.95 -3.80
C ILE A 339 2.91 4.02 -3.50
N GLU A 340 3.76 4.34 -4.46
CA GLU A 340 4.77 5.40 -4.32
C GLU A 340 4.10 6.76 -4.14
N THR A 341 3.03 7.03 -4.91
CA THR A 341 2.19 8.22 -4.72
C THR A 341 1.53 8.23 -3.33
N THR A 342 1.03 7.08 -2.86
CA THR A 342 0.49 6.96 -1.49
C THR A 342 1.55 7.37 -0.46
N PHE A 343 2.79 6.91 -0.58
CA PHE A 343 3.87 7.28 0.32
C PHE A 343 4.23 8.77 0.26
N GLN A 344 4.23 9.34 -0.95
CA GLN A 344 4.47 10.77 -1.13
C GLN A 344 3.40 11.62 -0.44
N GLU A 345 2.13 11.27 -0.61
CA GLU A 345 1.00 12.03 -0.07
C GLU A 345 0.82 11.85 1.44
N MET A 346 1.19 10.69 2.00
CA MET A 346 1.11 10.46 3.44
C MET A 346 2.01 11.37 4.27
N ARG A 347 3.16 11.80 3.73
CA ARG A 347 4.10 12.69 4.45
C ARG A 347 3.48 14.06 4.75
N PRO A 348 3.04 14.85 3.76
CA PRO A 348 2.44 16.16 4.00
C PRO A 348 1.03 16.05 4.63
N TYR A 349 0.17 15.15 4.14
CA TYR A 349 -1.25 15.16 4.49
C TYR A 349 -1.60 14.40 5.76
N LEU A 350 -0.88 13.33 6.06
CA LEU A 350 -1.08 12.53 7.28
C LEU A 350 0.08 12.58 8.25
N GLY A 351 1.17 13.27 7.88
CA GLY A 351 2.31 13.54 8.74
C GLY A 351 3.03 12.30 9.24
N LEU A 352 3.28 11.34 8.36
CA LEU A 352 3.93 10.06 8.66
C LEU A 352 5.23 10.23 9.47
N GLU A 353 6.06 11.23 9.13
CA GLU A 353 7.35 11.51 9.77
C GLU A 353 7.25 12.41 11.02
N THR A 354 6.04 12.80 11.42
CA THR A 354 5.83 13.81 12.46
C THR A 354 5.40 13.23 13.81
N THR A 355 5.23 11.91 13.90
CA THR A 355 4.89 11.20 15.13
C THR A 355 6.04 11.28 16.14
N ARG A 356 5.72 11.21 17.46
CA ARG A 356 6.71 11.30 18.55
C ARG A 356 6.72 10.06 19.45
N GLY A 357 6.14 8.96 18.99
CA GLY A 357 6.20 7.69 19.68
C GLY A 357 7.61 7.10 19.64
N TRP A 358 8.11 6.62 20.79
CA TRP A 358 9.45 6.04 20.89
C TRP A 358 9.46 4.61 21.46
N THR A 359 8.41 4.20 22.21
CA THR A 359 8.31 2.83 22.71
C THR A 359 7.90 1.85 21.63
N GLU A 360 8.24 0.57 21.79
CA GLU A 360 7.87 -0.51 20.87
C GLU A 360 6.37 -0.47 20.51
N ALA A 361 5.51 -0.49 21.55
CA ALA A 361 4.06 -0.48 21.33
C ALA A 361 3.57 0.75 20.57
N THR A 362 4.16 1.93 20.81
CA THR A 362 3.75 3.17 20.15
C THR A 362 4.20 3.20 18.69
N VAL A 363 5.45 2.83 18.42
CA VAL A 363 6.01 2.77 17.06
C VAL A 363 5.21 1.79 16.22
N LEU A 364 5.05 0.55 16.69
CA LEU A 364 4.35 -0.51 15.97
C LEU A 364 2.85 -0.26 15.75
N ARG A 365 2.28 0.82 16.32
CA ARG A 365 0.85 1.14 16.21
C ARG A 365 0.57 2.46 15.50
N LEU A 366 1.35 3.52 15.77
CA LEU A 366 1.05 4.86 15.23
C LEU A 366 1.22 4.91 13.71
N ALA A 367 2.38 4.54 13.19
CA ALA A 367 2.62 4.59 11.76
C ALA A 367 1.66 3.66 10.98
N PRO A 368 1.46 2.37 11.37
CA PRO A 368 0.44 1.53 10.74
C PRO A 368 -0.97 2.12 10.77
N CYS A 369 -1.37 2.79 11.86
CA CYS A 369 -2.66 3.48 11.89
C CYS A 369 -2.73 4.65 10.90
N LEU A 370 -1.65 5.39 10.68
CA LEU A 370 -1.63 6.47 9.67
C LEU A 370 -1.70 5.89 8.25
N PHE A 371 -1.03 4.77 7.96
CA PHE A 371 -1.18 4.05 6.69
C PHE A 371 -2.64 3.61 6.46
N GLY A 372 -3.25 2.96 7.44
CA GLY A 372 -4.67 2.59 7.37
C GLY A 372 -5.60 3.80 7.26
N LEU A 373 -5.23 4.93 7.87
CA LEU A 373 -6.00 6.17 7.80
C LEU A 373 -6.04 6.77 6.40
N PHE A 374 -4.97 6.61 5.60
CA PHE A 374 -4.99 6.96 4.17
C PHE A 374 -6.14 6.25 3.46
N SER A 375 -6.24 4.94 3.62
CA SER A 375 -7.30 4.14 3.04
C SER A 375 -8.69 4.56 3.54
N VAL A 376 -8.82 4.85 4.85
CA VAL A 376 -10.08 5.31 5.44
C VAL A 376 -10.49 6.68 4.90
N VAL A 377 -9.56 7.63 4.70
CA VAL A 377 -9.87 8.95 4.11
C VAL A 377 -10.36 8.79 2.67
N ALA A 378 -9.67 8.00 1.85
CA ALA A 378 -10.07 7.73 0.47
C ALA A 378 -11.47 7.08 0.40
N LEU A 379 -11.73 6.14 1.30
CA LEU A 379 -13.01 5.46 1.46
C LEU A 379 -14.11 6.43 1.89
N LEU A 380 -13.86 7.28 2.88
CA LEU A 380 -14.83 8.29 3.33
C LEU A 380 -15.14 9.26 2.19
N TYR A 381 -14.13 9.72 1.45
CA TYR A 381 -14.32 10.57 0.29
C TYR A 381 -15.27 9.93 -0.74
N ASP A 382 -15.03 8.65 -1.09
CA ASP A 382 -15.89 7.95 -2.05
C ASP A 382 -17.34 7.84 -1.57
N LEU A 383 -17.55 7.60 -0.28
CA LEU A 383 -18.86 7.47 0.35
C LEU A 383 -19.62 8.80 0.56
N LEU A 384 -18.93 9.94 0.50
CA LEU A 384 -19.59 11.24 0.66
C LEU A 384 -20.52 11.58 -0.51
N PRO A 385 -21.66 12.25 -0.27
CA PRO A 385 -22.56 12.70 -1.31
C PRO A 385 -21.89 13.62 -2.34
N ARG A 386 -22.27 13.49 -3.62
CA ARG A 386 -21.74 14.32 -4.72
C ARG A 386 -21.77 15.82 -4.42
N ARG A 387 -22.84 16.32 -3.79
CA ARG A 387 -22.98 17.73 -3.39
C ARG A 387 -21.88 18.24 -2.47
N ILE A 388 -21.37 17.37 -1.56
CA ILE A 388 -20.26 17.72 -0.66
C ILE A 388 -18.94 17.75 -1.43
N LYS A 389 -18.71 16.77 -2.30
CA LYS A 389 -17.52 16.71 -3.16
C LYS A 389 -17.42 17.93 -4.10
N ALA A 390 -18.54 18.30 -4.74
CA ALA A 390 -18.59 19.42 -5.68
C ALA A 390 -18.26 20.78 -5.04
N ARG A 391 -18.71 21.01 -3.79
CA ARG A 391 -18.44 22.27 -3.07
C ARG A 391 -16.98 22.54 -2.74
N ALA A 392 -16.18 21.49 -2.66
CA ALA A 392 -14.77 21.60 -2.27
C ALA A 392 -13.81 21.47 -3.46
N ARG A 393 -14.34 21.25 -4.67
CA ARG A 393 -13.50 21.12 -5.87
C ARG A 393 -12.95 22.49 -6.27
N VAL A 394 -11.63 22.57 -6.41
CA VAL A 394 -10.98 23.72 -7.03
C VAL A 394 -10.80 23.40 -8.50
N ASP A 395 -11.49 24.11 -9.36
CA ASP A 395 -11.39 23.96 -10.80
C ASP A 395 -10.32 24.93 -11.34
N TRP A 396 -9.16 24.41 -11.72
CA TRP A 396 -8.20 25.15 -12.53
C TRP A 396 -8.01 24.46 -13.87
N ALA A 397 -7.59 25.24 -14.87
CA ALA A 397 -7.37 24.73 -16.22
C ALA A 397 -6.42 23.51 -16.21
N GLY A 398 -6.87 22.42 -16.82
CA GLY A 398 -6.10 21.18 -16.94
C GLY A 398 -6.22 20.18 -15.78
N LYS A 399 -6.91 20.49 -14.69
CA LYS A 399 -7.15 19.52 -13.61
C LYS A 399 -8.30 18.58 -13.96
N VAL A 400 -7.95 17.37 -14.37
CA VAL A 400 -8.93 16.34 -14.78
C VAL A 400 -9.26 15.39 -13.62
N GLU A 401 -8.35 15.21 -12.65
CA GLU A 401 -8.41 14.16 -11.64
C GLU A 401 -8.61 14.68 -10.22
N THR A 402 -9.24 13.83 -9.40
CA THR A 402 -9.23 13.99 -7.95
C THR A 402 -7.95 13.38 -7.38
N THR A 403 -7.18 14.16 -6.65
CA THR A 403 -6.00 13.71 -5.90
C THR A 403 -6.36 13.36 -4.46
N PHE A 404 -5.44 12.73 -3.72
CA PHE A 404 -5.64 12.52 -2.28
C PHE A 404 -5.70 13.84 -1.51
N SER A 405 -4.99 14.87 -1.97
CA SER A 405 -5.09 16.24 -1.46
C SER A 405 -6.53 16.75 -1.49
N ASP A 406 -7.21 16.58 -2.62
CA ASP A 406 -8.63 16.96 -2.74
C ASP A 406 -9.51 16.11 -1.81
N ALA A 407 -9.28 14.80 -1.79
CA ALA A 407 -10.07 13.89 -0.97
C ALA A 407 -9.98 14.21 0.52
N ILE A 408 -8.76 14.44 1.04
CA ILE A 408 -8.58 14.76 2.46
C ILE A 408 -9.12 16.15 2.81
N MET A 409 -9.01 17.13 1.91
CA MET A 409 -9.60 18.45 2.08
C MET A 409 -11.14 18.37 2.21
N VAL A 410 -11.79 17.63 1.30
CA VAL A 410 -13.23 17.40 1.35
C VAL A 410 -13.65 16.72 2.65
N VAL A 411 -12.93 15.67 3.06
CA VAL A 411 -13.20 14.93 4.30
C VAL A 411 -12.96 15.81 5.52
N ARG A 412 -11.94 16.67 5.55
CA ARG A 412 -11.68 17.64 6.62
C ARG A 412 -12.82 18.64 6.74
N ARG A 413 -13.24 19.27 5.62
CA ARG A 413 -14.36 20.23 5.60
C ARG A 413 -15.64 19.60 6.11
N TRP A 414 -15.95 18.38 5.64
CA TRP A 414 -17.10 17.63 6.11
C TRP A 414 -17.00 17.34 7.62
N LEU A 415 -15.85 16.91 8.15
CA LEU A 415 -15.65 16.65 9.58
C LEU A 415 -15.78 17.92 10.42
N TRP A 416 -15.30 19.07 9.94
CA TRP A 416 -15.48 20.33 10.63
C TRP A 416 -16.96 20.68 10.77
N VAL A 417 -17.73 20.59 9.72
CA VAL A 417 -19.16 20.97 9.72
C VAL A 417 -20.00 19.95 10.49
N ASP A 418 -19.96 18.68 10.07
CA ASP A 418 -20.92 17.66 10.52
C ASP A 418 -20.48 16.98 11.84
N TRP A 419 -19.23 17.17 12.27
CA TRP A 419 -18.75 16.58 13.51
C TRP A 419 -18.28 17.63 14.53
N VAL A 420 -17.34 18.49 14.21
CA VAL A 420 -16.79 19.44 15.18
C VAL A 420 -17.83 20.49 15.54
N PHE A 421 -18.33 21.25 14.57
CA PHE A 421 -19.29 22.33 14.83
C PHE A 421 -20.61 21.80 15.40
N ALA A 422 -21.11 20.68 14.84
CA ALA A 422 -22.34 20.06 15.35
C ALA A 422 -22.23 19.63 16.81
N ASN A 423 -21.12 18.99 17.22
CA ASN A 423 -20.96 18.54 18.62
C ASN A 423 -20.62 19.65 19.61
N HIS A 424 -20.14 20.79 19.15
CA HIS A 424 -19.93 21.99 19.98
C HIS A 424 -21.16 22.91 20.00
N GLY A 425 -22.26 22.54 19.35
CA GLY A 425 -23.47 23.39 19.28
C GLY A 425 -23.36 24.54 18.29
N PHE A 426 -22.32 24.61 17.46
CA PHE A 426 -22.10 25.69 16.50
C PHE A 426 -22.68 25.41 15.10
N GLY A 427 -23.30 24.26 14.86
CA GLY A 427 -23.80 23.88 13.54
C GLY A 427 -24.84 24.86 12.97
N GLU A 428 -25.81 25.28 13.80
CA GLU A 428 -26.80 26.27 13.40
C GLU A 428 -26.20 27.66 13.17
N THR A 429 -25.30 28.10 14.05
CA THR A 429 -24.57 29.37 13.90
C THR A 429 -23.78 29.41 12.62
N PHE A 430 -23.04 28.30 12.32
CA PHE A 430 -22.27 28.17 11.09
C PHE A 430 -23.17 28.24 9.84
N SER A 431 -24.35 27.60 9.89
CA SER A 431 -25.27 27.58 8.75
C SER A 431 -25.88 28.96 8.44
N LYS A 432 -25.97 29.87 9.43
CA LYS A 432 -26.43 31.24 9.29
C LYS A 432 -25.38 32.21 8.74
N LEU A 433 -24.12 31.84 8.70
CA LEU A 433 -23.05 32.68 8.13
C LEU A 433 -23.22 32.80 6.60
N SER A 434 -22.76 33.91 6.03
CA SER A 434 -22.74 34.10 4.57
C SER A 434 -21.88 33.02 3.90
N ARG A 435 -22.26 32.59 2.70
CA ARG A 435 -21.51 31.58 1.95
C ARG A 435 -20.02 31.93 1.78
N PRO A 436 -19.63 33.19 1.39
CA PRO A 436 -18.22 33.55 1.28
C PRO A 436 -17.46 33.35 2.59
N PHE A 437 -18.09 33.70 3.74
CA PHE A 437 -17.45 33.54 5.05
C PHE A 437 -17.32 32.05 5.45
N GLN A 438 -18.35 31.22 5.18
CA GLN A 438 -18.25 29.78 5.39
C GLN A 438 -17.08 29.18 4.60
N GLU A 439 -16.94 29.56 3.32
CA GLU A 439 -15.83 29.06 2.47
C GLU A 439 -14.46 29.56 2.95
N ALA A 440 -14.33 30.83 3.34
CA ALA A 440 -13.10 31.39 3.90
C ALA A 440 -12.69 30.63 5.17
N LEU A 441 -13.64 30.42 6.09
CA LEU A 441 -13.39 29.69 7.33
C LEU A 441 -12.99 28.23 7.07
N LEU A 442 -13.72 27.53 6.19
CA LEU A 442 -13.39 26.14 5.84
C LEU A 442 -12.06 26.03 5.09
N SER A 443 -11.68 26.99 4.28
CA SER A 443 -10.38 27.02 3.61
C SER A 443 -9.23 27.23 4.61
N ALA A 444 -9.43 28.02 5.64
CA ALA A 444 -8.44 28.18 6.73
C ALA A 444 -8.30 26.91 7.59
N LEU A 445 -9.43 26.22 7.88
CA LEU A 445 -9.44 25.02 8.72
C LEU A 445 -9.04 23.75 7.96
N ALA A 446 -9.24 23.72 6.67
CA ALA A 446 -8.94 22.58 5.80
C ALA A 446 -8.28 23.06 4.49
N PRO A 447 -7.07 23.59 4.58
CA PRO A 447 -6.36 24.06 3.40
C PRO A 447 -6.12 22.88 2.44
N SER A 448 -6.28 23.16 1.14
CA SER A 448 -5.67 22.36 0.09
C SER A 448 -4.16 22.63 0.15
N ALA A 449 -3.35 21.63 -0.01
CA ALA A 449 -1.91 21.83 -0.06
C ALA A 449 -1.50 22.38 -1.41
#